data_0fddf8a565cdb51ca20990ea218dee51
#
_entry.id   0fddf8a565cdb51ca20990ea218dee51
#
_cell.length_a   1.000
_cell.length_b   1.000
_cell.length_c   1.000
_cell.angle_alpha   90.00
_cell.angle_beta   90.00
_cell.angle_gamma   90.00
#
_symmetry.space_group_name_H-M   'P 1'
#
loop_
_entity.id
_entity.type
_entity.pdbx_description
1 polymer ?
#
loop_
_entity_poly.entity_id
_entity_poly.type
_entity_poly.pdbx_seq_one_letter_code
_entity_poly.pdbx_strand_id
1 'polypeptide(L)'
;SYVGLKYAYINRTPVTFLERKTAEWILERYPTRAATSTPKYIAREASTFIFGPFPDSAYTVSGIYYKRLDPIVTSVSTIFTDNPDIYLFAGCVEMSRYLNDQAGVQKFEPMYQNVKQQVQNESDSEYHSGSAMAVALG
;
A
#
# COMPACT_ATOMS: atom_id res chain seq x y z
N SER A 1 -4.92 3.21 -7.88
CA SER A 1 -3.72 4.05 -8.09
C SER A 1 -2.66 3.72 -7.05
N TYR A 2 -1.36 3.92 -7.40
CA TYR A 2 -0.22 3.69 -6.52
C TYR A 2 -0.27 4.57 -5.26
N VAL A 3 0.04 4.00 -4.11
CA VAL A 3 0.13 4.71 -2.82
C VAL A 3 1.57 4.77 -2.30
N GLY A 4 2.26 3.63 -2.27
CA GLY A 4 3.62 3.57 -1.76
C GLY A 4 4.30 2.24 -2.10
N LEU A 5 5.61 2.27 -2.25
CA LEU A 5 6.42 1.08 -2.49
C LEU A 5 6.71 0.36 -1.17
N LYS A 6 6.43 -0.93 -1.08
CA LYS A 6 6.82 -1.75 0.07
C LYS A 6 8.29 -2.16 -0.04
N TYR A 7 8.65 -2.81 -1.14
CA TYR A 7 10.03 -3.08 -1.52
C TYR A 7 10.13 -3.30 -3.03
N ALA A 8 11.35 -3.14 -3.58
CA ALA A 8 11.66 -3.46 -4.96
C ALA A 8 13.04 -4.10 -5.06
N TYR A 9 13.24 -4.89 -6.10
CA TYR A 9 14.51 -5.53 -6.38
C TYR A 9 14.72 -5.69 -7.91
N ILE A 10 15.97 -5.79 -8.30
CA ILE A 10 16.34 -6.13 -9.67
C ILE A 10 16.37 -7.65 -9.78
N ASN A 11 15.60 -8.17 -10.74
CA ASN A 11 15.54 -9.60 -11.01
C ASN A 11 16.77 -10.05 -11.83
N ARG A 12 17.82 -10.40 -11.10
CA ARG A 12 19.06 -10.95 -11.65
C ARG A 12 19.70 -11.90 -10.63
N THR A 13 20.74 -12.63 -11.04
CA THR A 13 21.52 -13.51 -10.14
C THR A 13 22.88 -12.88 -9.84
N PRO A 14 23.19 -12.54 -8.55
CA PRO A 14 22.29 -12.55 -7.40
C PRO A 14 21.27 -11.42 -7.44
N VAL A 15 20.11 -11.62 -6.77
CA VAL A 15 19.07 -10.60 -6.64
C VAL A 15 19.64 -9.37 -5.92
N THR A 16 19.34 -8.19 -6.43
CA THR A 16 19.77 -6.92 -5.84
C THR A 16 18.56 -6.13 -5.34
N PHE A 17 18.42 -6.00 -4.03
CA PHE A 17 17.35 -5.17 -3.42
C PHE A 17 17.67 -3.69 -3.62
N LEU A 18 16.63 -2.92 -3.91
CA LEU A 18 16.69 -1.48 -4.10
C LEU A 18 16.32 -0.78 -2.79
N GLU A 19 17.25 -0.01 -2.24
CA GLU A 19 17.01 0.81 -1.06
C GLU A 19 16.21 2.07 -1.44
N ARG A 20 15.17 2.37 -0.68
CA ARG A 20 14.36 3.57 -0.90
C ARG A 20 15.08 4.81 -0.38
N LYS A 21 15.19 5.82 -1.21
CA LYS A 21 15.71 7.17 -0.87
C LYS A 21 14.73 8.22 -1.39
N THR A 22 14.99 9.49 -1.09
CA THR A 22 14.28 10.60 -1.71
C THR A 22 14.86 10.91 -3.08
N ALA A 23 14.08 11.56 -3.94
CA ALA A 23 14.53 11.95 -5.27
C ALA A 23 15.72 12.91 -5.17
N GLU A 24 15.63 13.90 -4.26
CA GLU A 24 16.68 14.88 -3.99
C GLU A 24 17.99 14.20 -3.60
N TRP A 25 17.94 13.21 -2.68
CA TRP A 25 19.13 12.48 -2.27
C TRP A 25 19.82 11.77 -3.43
N ILE A 26 19.04 11.15 -4.34
CA ILE A 26 19.60 10.47 -5.51
C ILE A 26 20.21 11.50 -6.47
N LEU A 27 19.54 12.62 -6.71
CA LEU A 27 20.03 13.65 -7.62
C LEU A 27 21.26 14.38 -7.08
N GLU A 28 21.34 14.62 -5.77
CA GLU A 28 22.54 15.17 -5.12
C GLU A 28 23.74 14.22 -5.23
N ARG A 29 23.50 12.94 -5.02
CA ARG A 29 24.58 11.92 -5.06
C ARG A 29 25.01 11.56 -6.47
N TYR A 30 24.09 11.61 -7.43
CA TYR A 30 24.30 11.26 -8.84
C TYR A 30 23.76 12.38 -9.75
N PRO A 31 24.39 13.58 -9.73
CA PRO A 31 23.86 14.75 -10.41
C PRO A 31 23.91 14.64 -11.95
N THR A 32 24.77 13.79 -12.46
CA THR A 32 24.88 13.55 -13.90
C THR A 32 24.51 12.12 -14.24
N ARG A 33 23.87 11.93 -15.39
CA ARG A 33 23.53 10.59 -15.90
C ARG A 33 24.74 9.85 -16.50
N ALA A 34 25.90 10.47 -16.47
CA ALA A 34 27.12 9.89 -17.01
C ALA A 34 27.68 8.72 -16.18
N ALA A 35 27.46 8.75 -14.87
CA ALA A 35 27.84 7.66 -13.96
C ALA A 35 26.76 6.56 -13.98
N THR A 36 26.89 5.63 -14.92
CA THR A 36 25.99 4.48 -15.03
C THR A 36 26.54 3.25 -14.33
N SER A 37 25.67 2.50 -13.68
CA SER A 37 26.00 1.22 -13.02
C SER A 37 24.71 0.48 -12.67
N THR A 38 24.84 -0.72 -12.10
CA THR A 38 23.67 -1.40 -11.52
C THR A 38 23.01 -0.54 -10.43
N PRO A 39 21.72 -0.22 -10.55
CA PRO A 39 21.00 0.56 -9.55
C PRO A 39 21.01 -0.10 -8.17
N LYS A 40 21.18 0.73 -7.13
CA LYS A 40 21.08 0.32 -5.72
C LYS A 40 19.97 1.05 -4.97
N TYR A 41 19.57 2.20 -5.46
CA TYR A 41 18.59 3.08 -4.84
C TYR A 41 17.43 3.34 -5.78
N ILE A 42 16.25 3.51 -5.18
CA ILE A 42 15.04 3.85 -5.89
C ILE A 42 14.31 4.99 -5.16
N ALA A 43 13.88 5.97 -5.91
CA ALA A 43 12.99 7.03 -5.44
C ALA A 43 11.80 7.17 -6.37
N ARG A 44 10.75 7.79 -5.87
CA ARG A 44 9.62 8.17 -6.71
C ARG A 44 9.55 9.69 -6.80
N GLU A 45 9.36 10.18 -8.01
CA GLU A 45 9.07 11.57 -8.29
C GLU A 45 7.84 11.64 -9.19
N ALA A 46 6.78 12.25 -8.67
CA ALA A 46 5.47 12.32 -9.32
C ALA A 46 4.97 10.93 -9.78
N SER A 47 4.94 10.67 -11.07
CA SER A 47 4.49 9.41 -11.68
C SER A 47 5.62 8.48 -12.12
N THR A 48 6.89 8.88 -11.94
CA THR A 48 8.06 8.13 -12.40
C THR A 48 8.89 7.61 -11.24
N PHE A 49 9.74 6.61 -11.53
CA PHE A 49 10.77 6.14 -10.60
C PHE A 49 12.15 6.61 -11.09
N ILE A 50 12.93 7.08 -10.13
CA ILE A 50 14.32 7.48 -10.33
C ILE A 50 15.21 6.43 -9.66
N PHE A 51 16.28 6.07 -10.33
CA PHE A 51 17.25 5.09 -9.86
C PHE A 51 18.63 5.73 -9.64
N GLY A 52 19.32 5.25 -8.61
CA GLY A 52 20.66 5.69 -8.32
C GLY A 52 21.61 4.51 -7.99
N PRO A 53 22.79 4.42 -8.63
CA PRO A 53 23.21 5.12 -9.84
C PRO A 53 22.27 4.88 -11.03
N PHE A 54 22.44 5.64 -12.11
CA PHE A 54 21.62 5.43 -13.31
C PHE A 54 21.92 4.07 -13.94
N PRO A 55 20.90 3.37 -14.47
CA PRO A 55 21.08 2.06 -15.06
C PRO A 55 22.07 2.08 -16.24
N ASP A 56 23.02 1.17 -16.27
CA ASP A 56 23.94 0.93 -17.36
C ASP A 56 23.38 0.04 -18.47
N SER A 57 22.27 -0.63 -18.16
CA SER A 57 21.54 -1.51 -19.08
C SER A 57 20.07 -1.58 -18.72
N ALA A 58 19.27 -2.28 -19.51
CA ALA A 58 17.87 -2.55 -19.20
C ALA A 58 17.77 -3.61 -18.09
N TYR A 59 17.10 -3.27 -16.99
CA TYR A 59 16.86 -4.16 -15.86
C TYR A 59 15.36 -4.41 -15.68
N THR A 60 15.01 -5.64 -15.35
CA THR A 60 13.66 -5.96 -14.88
C THR A 60 13.58 -5.69 -13.38
N VAL A 61 12.76 -4.72 -13.01
CA VAL A 61 12.49 -4.38 -11.61
C VAL A 61 11.18 -5.04 -11.20
N SER A 62 11.23 -5.82 -10.12
CA SER A 62 10.07 -6.44 -9.50
C SER A 62 9.91 -5.90 -8.08
N GLY A 63 8.69 -5.92 -7.55
CA GLY A 63 8.46 -5.43 -6.20
C GLY A 63 7.00 -5.49 -5.80
N ILE A 64 6.74 -5.14 -4.54
CA ILE A 64 5.40 -5.02 -3.98
C ILE A 64 5.15 -3.56 -3.62
N TYR A 65 3.97 -3.08 -3.95
CA TYR A 65 3.56 -1.72 -3.65
C TYR A 65 2.12 -1.69 -3.10
N TYR A 66 1.82 -0.66 -2.34
CA TYR A 66 0.46 -0.38 -1.89
C TYR A 66 -0.31 0.34 -2.99
N LYS A 67 -1.47 -0.19 -3.30
CA LYS A 67 -2.39 0.38 -4.29
C LYS A 67 -3.64 0.89 -3.57
N ARG A 68 -4.13 2.07 -3.95
CA ARG A 68 -5.47 2.49 -3.56
C ARG A 68 -6.47 1.63 -4.33
N LEU A 69 -7.47 1.12 -3.64
CA LEU A 69 -8.57 0.39 -4.29
C LEU A 69 -9.24 1.26 -5.34
N ASP A 70 -9.64 0.63 -6.42
CA ASP A 70 -10.41 1.31 -7.47
C ASP A 70 -11.83 1.61 -6.93
N PRO A 71 -12.49 2.68 -7.43
CA PRO A 71 -13.85 2.99 -7.02
C PRO A 71 -14.76 1.79 -7.26
N ILE A 72 -15.67 1.50 -6.33
CA ILE A 72 -16.59 0.35 -6.38
C ILE A 72 -17.48 0.37 -7.65
N VAL A 73 -17.71 1.56 -8.21
CA VAL A 73 -18.46 1.73 -9.46
C VAL A 73 -17.71 1.16 -10.67
N THR A 74 -16.37 1.11 -10.59
CA THR A 74 -15.52 0.67 -11.71
C THR A 74 -15.13 -0.80 -11.59
N SER A 75 -14.95 -1.29 -10.37
CA SER A 75 -14.64 -2.70 -10.11
C SER A 75 -15.08 -3.11 -8.70
N VAL A 76 -15.57 -4.34 -8.60
CA VAL A 76 -15.87 -4.93 -7.28
C VAL A 76 -14.54 -5.23 -6.60
N SER A 77 -14.32 -4.64 -5.43
CA SER A 77 -13.13 -4.92 -4.62
C SER A 77 -13.30 -6.22 -3.83
N THR A 78 -12.20 -6.88 -3.51
CA THR A 78 -12.18 -8.05 -2.63
C THR A 78 -12.87 -7.76 -1.29
N ILE A 79 -12.60 -6.59 -0.71
CA ILE A 79 -13.23 -6.16 0.55
C ILE A 79 -14.76 -6.13 0.43
N PHE A 80 -15.29 -5.66 -0.70
CA PHE A 80 -16.74 -5.65 -0.93
C PHE A 80 -17.32 -7.06 -1.03
N THR A 81 -16.57 -7.97 -1.67
CA THR A 81 -17.01 -9.36 -1.85
C THR A 81 -16.99 -10.14 -0.54
N ASP A 82 -15.95 -9.95 0.25
CA ASP A 82 -15.74 -10.70 1.48
C ASP A 82 -16.48 -10.09 2.68
N ASN A 83 -16.60 -8.75 2.70
CA ASN A 83 -17.21 -7.99 3.80
C ASN A 83 -18.16 -6.91 3.29
N PRO A 84 -19.31 -7.28 2.69
CA PRO A 84 -20.28 -6.31 2.15
C PRO A 84 -20.88 -5.41 3.23
N ASP A 85 -20.93 -5.88 4.47
CA ASP A 85 -21.52 -5.19 5.61
C ASP A 85 -20.82 -3.86 5.94
N ILE A 86 -19.52 -3.74 5.68
CA ILE A 86 -18.78 -2.50 5.90
C ILE A 86 -19.35 -1.37 5.02
N TYR A 87 -19.70 -1.68 3.77
CA TYR A 87 -20.29 -0.70 2.85
C TYR A 87 -21.75 -0.40 3.19
N LEU A 88 -22.49 -1.43 3.60
CA LEU A 88 -23.88 -1.26 4.04
C LEU A 88 -23.98 -0.31 5.23
N PHE A 89 -23.22 -0.58 6.31
CA PHE A 89 -23.26 0.27 7.50
C PHE A 89 -22.65 1.65 7.27
N ALA A 90 -21.58 1.77 6.48
CA ALA A 90 -21.07 3.08 6.07
C ALA A 90 -22.15 3.89 5.33
N GLY A 91 -22.85 3.27 4.39
CA GLY A 91 -23.94 3.91 3.66
C GLY A 91 -25.09 4.34 4.58
N CYS A 92 -25.49 3.50 5.55
CA CYS A 92 -26.51 3.84 6.54
C CYS A 92 -26.09 5.04 7.42
N VAL A 93 -24.83 5.09 7.85
CA VAL A 93 -24.30 6.22 8.63
C VAL A 93 -24.34 7.51 7.80
N GLU A 94 -23.83 7.48 6.58
CA GLU A 94 -23.81 8.67 5.71
C GLU A 94 -25.22 9.15 5.33
N MET A 95 -26.16 8.20 5.08
CA MET A 95 -27.54 8.56 4.82
C MET A 95 -28.20 9.20 6.05
N SER A 96 -27.97 8.65 7.26
CA SER A 96 -28.50 9.22 8.50
C SER A 96 -27.94 10.61 8.77
N ARG A 97 -26.66 10.84 8.47
CA ARG A 97 -26.04 12.18 8.54
C ARG A 97 -26.69 13.15 7.56
N TYR A 98 -26.87 12.71 6.31
CA TYR A 98 -27.53 13.53 5.28
C TYR A 98 -28.96 13.93 5.66
N LEU A 99 -29.70 13.03 6.27
CA LEU A 99 -31.09 13.26 6.71
C LEU A 99 -31.19 13.97 8.08
N ASN A 100 -30.05 14.30 8.72
CA ASN A 100 -29.99 14.82 10.10
C ASN A 100 -30.68 13.90 11.13
N ASP A 101 -30.69 12.58 10.87
CA ASP A 101 -31.22 11.57 11.78
C ASP A 101 -30.16 11.15 12.82
N GLN A 102 -30.16 11.82 13.95
CA GLN A 102 -29.24 11.54 15.05
C GLN A 102 -29.43 10.12 15.63
N ALA A 103 -30.65 9.62 15.67
CA ALA A 103 -30.94 8.28 16.17
C ALA A 103 -30.37 7.20 15.24
N GLY A 104 -30.48 7.41 13.93
CA GLY A 104 -29.86 6.56 12.92
C GLY A 104 -28.33 6.55 13.02
N VAL A 105 -27.70 7.72 13.19
CA VAL A 105 -26.24 7.82 13.37
C VAL A 105 -25.82 7.05 14.63
N GLN A 106 -26.46 7.27 15.77
CA GLN A 106 -26.13 6.57 17.02
C GLN A 106 -26.30 5.05 16.93
N LYS A 107 -27.21 4.59 16.09
CA LYS A 107 -27.47 3.16 15.87
C LYS A 107 -26.41 2.54 14.93
N PHE A 108 -26.15 3.16 13.80
CA PHE A 108 -25.33 2.55 12.74
C PHE A 108 -23.84 2.81 12.88
N GLU A 109 -23.43 3.91 13.51
CA GLU A 109 -22.00 4.23 13.72
C GLU A 109 -21.25 3.12 14.49
N PRO A 110 -21.76 2.61 15.64
CA PRO A 110 -21.10 1.51 16.35
C PRO A 110 -21.00 0.22 15.51
N MET A 111 -22.05 -0.08 14.73
CA MET A 111 -22.06 -1.25 13.84
C MET A 111 -20.98 -1.14 12.76
N TYR A 112 -20.88 0.03 12.14
CA TYR A 112 -19.83 0.33 11.17
C TYR A 112 -18.44 0.19 11.77
N GLN A 113 -18.19 0.77 12.95
CA GLN A 113 -16.89 0.70 13.62
C GLN A 113 -16.51 -0.74 14.00
N ASN A 114 -17.48 -1.53 14.42
CA ASN A 114 -17.26 -2.94 14.77
C ASN A 114 -16.84 -3.77 13.54
N VAL A 115 -17.57 -3.66 12.44
CA VAL A 115 -17.21 -4.37 11.18
C VAL A 115 -15.86 -3.88 10.64
N LYS A 116 -15.62 -2.58 10.69
CA LYS A 116 -14.32 -2.00 10.29
C LYS A 116 -13.15 -2.59 11.09
N GLN A 117 -13.32 -2.70 12.41
CA GLN A 117 -12.31 -3.30 13.30
C GLN A 117 -12.09 -4.78 13.00
N GLN A 118 -13.18 -5.52 12.72
CA GLN A 118 -13.08 -6.93 12.34
C GLN A 118 -12.28 -7.11 11.05
N VAL A 119 -12.59 -6.37 10.00
CA VAL A 119 -11.85 -6.41 8.73
C VAL A 119 -10.38 -6.05 8.92
N GLN A 120 -10.09 -5.09 9.79
CA GLN A 120 -8.71 -4.72 10.09
C GLN A 120 -7.97 -5.83 10.83
N ASN A 121 -8.59 -6.46 11.82
CA ASN A 121 -8.01 -7.58 12.55
C ASN A 121 -7.75 -8.80 11.63
N GLU A 122 -8.66 -9.08 10.70
CA GLU A 122 -8.48 -10.15 9.70
C GLU A 122 -7.27 -9.85 8.81
N SER A 123 -7.17 -8.64 8.28
CA SER A 123 -6.03 -8.21 7.45
C SER A 123 -4.70 -8.27 8.20
N ASP A 124 -4.68 -7.85 9.47
CA ASP A 124 -3.48 -7.91 10.31
C ASP A 124 -3.10 -9.38 10.62
N SER A 125 -4.08 -10.25 10.85
CA SER A 125 -3.86 -11.68 11.05
C SER A 125 -3.28 -12.35 9.80
N GLU A 126 -3.80 -12.05 8.62
CA GLU A 126 -3.26 -12.54 7.35
C GLU A 126 -1.83 -12.06 7.13
N TYR A 127 -1.55 -10.78 7.42
CA TYR A 127 -0.21 -10.20 7.29
C TYR A 127 0.81 -10.93 8.18
N HIS A 128 0.41 -11.31 9.39
CA HIS A 128 1.28 -11.98 10.37
C HIS A 128 1.28 -13.51 10.27
N SER A 129 0.34 -14.12 9.54
CA SER A 129 0.23 -15.58 9.42
C SER A 129 1.47 -16.26 8.81
N GLY A 130 2.26 -15.53 8.04
CA GLY A 130 3.52 -16.00 7.43
C GLY A 130 4.80 -15.66 8.22
N SER A 131 4.70 -14.92 9.34
CA SER A 131 5.86 -14.59 10.15
C SER A 131 6.05 -15.61 11.27
N ALA A 132 7.31 -16.04 11.51
CA ALA A 132 7.63 -16.84 12.68
C ALA A 132 7.28 -16.05 13.95
N MET A 133 6.32 -16.54 14.73
CA MET A 133 6.07 -15.99 16.05
C MET A 133 7.29 -16.27 16.91
N ALA A 134 8.03 -15.22 17.27
CA ALA A 134 9.02 -15.31 18.33
C ALA A 134 8.26 -15.48 19.65
N VAL A 135 8.15 -16.72 20.13
CA VAL A 135 7.69 -17.00 21.48
C VAL A 135 8.81 -16.55 22.40
N ALA A 136 8.65 -15.41 23.05
CA ALA A 136 9.48 -15.03 24.17
C ALA A 136 9.14 -15.99 25.32
N LEU A 137 9.99 -16.99 25.53
CA LEU A 137 9.98 -17.79 26.76
C LEU A 137 10.43 -16.87 27.88
N GLY A 138 9.51 -16.50 28.77
CA GLY A 138 9.79 -15.80 30.00
C GLY A 138 10.56 -16.68 31.01
#